data_d0e9a2fd00c883f4f6c102c9f579cc1f
#
_entry.id   d0e9a2fd00c883f4f6c102c9f579cc1f
#
_cell.length_a   1.000
_cell.length_b   1.000
_cell.length_c   1.000
_cell.angle_alpha   90.00
_cell.angle_beta   90.00
_cell.angle_gamma   90.00
#
_symmetry.space_group_name_H-M   'P 1'
#
loop_
_entity.id
_entity.type
_entity.pdbx_description
1 polymer ?
#
loop_
_entity_poly.entity_id
_entity_poly.type
_entity_poly.pdbx_seq_one_letter_code
_entity_poly.pdbx_strand_id
1 'polypeptide(L)'
;KNNIQNPDLRVLLDLVALGTVADVVKLDQNNRILVNEGIKRIRQKSCSKGILAILELTKRPIETLQASDLGFTVAPRINAAGRLSDISQGIRCLLSEDMNDARRYAQTLEEFNIKRRKEQTRMQDEALAIVENQAINQSDFAIVLYDDSWHEGVVGIVAGKLKETYQCPSAVFAKADDVLKGSIRSIPDVHIKDLL
;
A
#
# COMPACT_ATOMS: atom_id res chain seq x y z
N LYS A 1 13.38 -34.27 27.32
CA LYS A 1 13.14 -32.82 27.35
C LYS A 1 13.78 -32.26 26.08
N ASN A 2 12.99 -32.01 25.04
CA ASN A 2 13.46 -31.37 23.83
C ASN A 2 13.84 -29.94 24.18
N ASN A 3 15.12 -29.61 24.10
CA ASN A 3 15.61 -28.24 24.19
C ASN A 3 15.16 -27.49 22.90
N ILE A 4 13.93 -27.00 22.89
CA ILE A 4 13.47 -26.05 21.85
C ILE A 4 14.15 -24.73 22.21
N GLN A 5 15.28 -24.45 21.56
CA GLN A 5 15.85 -23.11 21.60
C GLN A 5 14.80 -22.14 21.03
N ASN A 6 14.33 -21.18 21.84
CA ASN A 6 13.43 -20.15 21.36
C ASN A 6 14.11 -19.39 20.22
N PRO A 7 13.45 -19.25 19.05
CA PRO A 7 14.04 -18.52 17.93
C PRO A 7 14.28 -17.04 18.30
N ASP A 8 15.38 -16.49 17.82
CA ASP A 8 15.66 -15.06 17.99
C ASP A 8 14.76 -14.22 17.06
N LEU A 9 13.63 -13.74 17.59
CA LEU A 9 12.67 -12.95 16.84
C LEU A 9 13.20 -11.57 16.42
N ARG A 10 14.33 -11.12 16.95
CA ARG A 10 14.94 -9.84 16.55
C ARG A 10 15.35 -9.81 15.09
N VAL A 11 15.56 -11.00 14.49
CA VAL A 11 15.88 -11.11 13.06
C VAL A 11 14.74 -10.62 12.15
N LEU A 12 13.50 -10.53 12.64
CA LEU A 12 12.31 -10.12 11.91
C LEU A 12 11.95 -8.64 12.10
N LEU A 13 12.75 -7.87 12.85
CA LEU A 13 12.41 -6.47 13.16
C LEU A 13 12.37 -5.55 11.93
N ASP A 14 13.08 -5.87 10.87
CA ASP A 14 12.99 -5.20 9.58
C ASP A 14 11.61 -5.36 8.94
N LEU A 15 11.04 -6.57 8.97
CA LEU A 15 9.68 -6.84 8.48
C LEU A 15 8.62 -6.23 9.40
N VAL A 16 8.84 -6.25 10.71
CA VAL A 16 7.97 -5.56 11.69
C VAL A 16 7.95 -4.06 11.42
N ALA A 17 9.11 -3.44 11.19
CA ALA A 17 9.21 -2.02 10.85
C ALA A 17 8.46 -1.72 9.54
N LEU A 18 8.66 -2.55 8.52
CA LEU A 18 7.98 -2.40 7.23
C LEU A 18 6.46 -2.47 7.40
N GLY A 19 5.93 -3.51 8.05
CA GLY A 19 4.48 -3.68 8.24
C GLY A 19 3.88 -2.55 9.09
N THR A 20 4.54 -2.18 10.20
CA THR A 20 4.08 -1.10 11.08
C THR A 20 3.93 0.23 10.34
N VAL A 21 4.91 0.57 9.48
CA VAL A 21 4.90 1.82 8.71
C VAL A 21 3.95 1.73 7.51
N ALA A 22 3.94 0.59 6.80
CA ALA A 22 3.12 0.39 5.61
C ALA A 22 1.61 0.49 5.91
N ASP A 23 1.19 -0.03 7.06
CA ASP A 23 -0.22 -0.05 7.48
C ASP A 23 -0.60 1.14 8.36
N VAL A 24 0.28 2.15 8.46
CA VAL A 24 0.04 3.39 9.20
C VAL A 24 -0.40 3.12 10.65
N VAL A 25 0.22 2.11 11.27
CA VAL A 25 -0.05 1.75 12.67
C VAL A 25 0.34 2.90 13.58
N LYS A 26 -0.45 3.16 14.63
CA LYS A 26 -0.15 4.20 15.61
C LYS A 26 1.25 4.00 16.20
N LEU A 27 2.10 5.00 16.04
CA LEU A 27 3.47 4.99 16.57
C LEU A 27 3.49 5.38 18.06
N ASP A 28 2.96 4.51 18.90
CA ASP A 28 3.17 4.57 20.34
C ASP A 28 4.64 4.30 20.71
N GLN A 29 4.96 4.29 22.00
CA GLN A 29 6.34 4.09 22.45
C GLN A 29 6.91 2.76 21.98
N ASN A 30 6.14 1.67 22.05
CA ASN A 30 6.60 0.34 21.66
C ASN A 30 6.86 0.25 20.15
N ASN A 31 5.90 0.71 19.35
CA ASN A 31 6.02 0.69 17.89
C ASN A 31 7.18 1.57 17.40
N ARG A 32 7.43 2.72 18.07
CA ARG A 32 8.61 3.55 17.75
C ARG A 32 9.92 2.81 17.99
N ILE A 33 10.02 2.06 19.10
CA ILE A 33 11.22 1.26 19.41
C ILE A 33 11.40 0.18 18.35
N LEU A 34 10.35 -0.59 18.04
CA LEU A 34 10.40 -1.67 17.06
C LEU A 34 10.78 -1.17 15.66
N VAL A 35 10.15 -0.09 15.21
CA VAL A 35 10.44 0.55 13.91
C VAL A 35 11.88 1.04 13.87
N ASN A 36 12.36 1.70 14.92
CA ASN A 36 13.74 2.22 14.98
C ASN A 36 14.77 1.08 14.92
N GLU A 37 14.55 -0.01 15.66
CA GLU A 37 15.45 -1.17 15.63
C GLU A 37 15.42 -1.87 14.26
N GLY A 38 14.26 -1.99 13.64
CA GLY A 38 14.13 -2.53 12.28
C GLY A 38 14.88 -1.68 11.24
N ILE A 39 14.76 -0.34 11.30
CA ILE A 39 15.50 0.58 10.43
C ILE A 39 17.01 0.46 10.64
N LYS A 40 17.48 0.36 11.88
CA LYS A 40 18.91 0.14 12.17
C LYS A 40 19.43 -1.14 11.51
N ARG A 41 18.67 -2.23 11.60
CA ARG A 41 19.02 -3.49 10.95
C ARG A 41 19.11 -3.35 9.43
N ILE A 42 18.15 -2.65 8.81
CA ILE A 42 18.18 -2.41 7.36
C ILE A 42 19.41 -1.59 6.98
N ARG A 43 19.74 -0.53 7.71
CA ARG A 43 20.94 0.28 7.48
C ARG A 43 22.24 -0.53 7.59
N GLN A 44 22.25 -1.53 8.48
CA GLN A 44 23.37 -2.48 8.64
C GLN A 44 23.35 -3.62 7.62
N LYS A 45 22.40 -3.63 6.69
CA LYS A 45 22.18 -4.69 5.69
C LYS A 45 21.92 -6.07 6.32
N SER A 46 21.53 -6.11 7.59
CA SER A 46 21.14 -7.32 8.34
C SER A 46 19.61 -7.49 8.32
N CYS A 47 19.03 -7.61 7.13
CA CYS A 47 17.59 -7.62 6.89
C CYS A 47 17.22 -8.48 5.69
N SER A 48 15.92 -8.58 5.38
CA SER A 48 15.39 -9.24 4.20
C SER A 48 16.08 -8.76 2.91
N LYS A 49 16.53 -9.72 2.09
CA LYS A 49 17.11 -9.42 0.78
C LYS A 49 16.11 -8.73 -0.16
N GLY A 50 14.81 -9.00 0.01
CA GLY A 50 13.75 -8.31 -0.73
C GLY A 50 13.71 -6.81 -0.45
N ILE A 51 13.86 -6.40 0.82
CA ILE A 51 13.94 -4.97 1.17
C ILE A 51 15.18 -4.35 0.51
N LEU A 52 16.34 -5.01 0.61
CA LEU A 52 17.58 -4.53 0.00
C LEU A 52 17.45 -4.39 -1.52
N ALA A 53 16.85 -5.38 -2.20
CA ALA A 53 16.65 -5.37 -3.64
C ALA A 53 15.73 -4.22 -4.09
N ILE A 54 14.66 -3.95 -3.35
CA ILE A 54 13.76 -2.82 -3.65
C ILE A 54 14.48 -1.48 -3.45
N LEU A 55 15.27 -1.33 -2.40
CA LEU A 55 16.04 -0.11 -2.14
C LEU A 55 17.12 0.11 -3.20
N GLU A 56 17.82 -0.95 -3.61
CA GLU A 56 18.80 -0.93 -4.71
C GLU A 56 18.14 -0.49 -6.03
N LEU A 57 17.03 -1.12 -6.41
CA LEU A 57 16.26 -0.80 -7.61
C LEU A 57 15.81 0.66 -7.66
N THR A 58 15.43 1.20 -6.50
CA THR A 58 14.94 2.57 -6.37
C THR A 58 16.04 3.59 -6.10
N LYS A 59 17.30 3.15 -6.07
CA LYS A 59 18.46 3.98 -5.79
C LYS A 59 18.37 4.77 -4.48
N ARG A 60 17.70 4.17 -3.46
CA ARG A 60 17.62 4.77 -2.13
C ARG A 60 18.86 4.41 -1.32
N PRO A 61 19.58 5.39 -0.77
CA PRO A 61 20.75 5.11 0.04
C PRO A 61 20.32 4.42 1.35
N ILE A 62 20.89 3.25 1.58
CA ILE A 62 20.51 2.38 2.73
C ILE A 62 20.96 3.01 4.04
N GLU A 63 22.11 3.66 4.04
CA GLU A 63 22.76 4.24 5.21
C GLU A 63 21.92 5.36 5.87
N THR A 64 21.17 6.09 5.06
CA THR A 64 20.31 7.21 5.49
C THR A 64 18.81 6.87 5.48
N LEU A 65 18.45 5.59 5.33
CA LEU A 65 17.07 5.13 5.26
C LEU A 65 16.23 5.65 6.43
N GLN A 66 15.03 6.15 6.14
CA GLN A 66 14.06 6.60 7.13
C GLN A 66 12.77 5.77 7.09
N ALA A 67 11.92 5.92 8.10
CA ALA A 67 10.60 5.26 8.12
C ALA A 67 9.76 5.63 6.89
N SER A 68 9.83 6.88 6.43
CA SER A 68 9.15 7.34 5.22
C SER A 68 9.56 6.56 3.96
N ASP A 69 10.81 6.09 3.87
CA ASP A 69 11.25 5.28 2.73
C ASP A 69 10.57 3.90 2.73
N LEU A 70 10.31 3.32 3.91
CA LEU A 70 9.53 2.09 4.02
C LEU A 70 8.09 2.31 3.55
N GLY A 71 7.46 3.40 3.99
CA GLY A 71 6.06 3.73 3.65
C GLY A 71 5.85 4.18 2.21
N PHE A 72 6.77 4.94 1.63
CA PHE A 72 6.60 5.56 0.30
C PHE A 72 7.46 4.93 -0.80
N THR A 73 8.43 4.09 -0.45
CA THR A 73 9.27 3.42 -1.46
C THR A 73 9.05 1.91 -1.44
N VAL A 74 9.17 1.23 -0.30
CA VAL A 74 9.09 -0.23 -0.23
C VAL A 74 7.63 -0.71 -0.26
N ALA A 75 6.80 -0.25 0.66
CA ALA A 75 5.42 -0.70 0.81
C ALA A 75 4.54 -0.55 -0.45
N PRO A 76 4.61 0.55 -1.23
CA PRO A 76 3.77 0.69 -2.42
C PRO A 76 4.01 -0.37 -3.48
N ARG A 77 5.23 -0.90 -3.59
CA ARG A 77 5.59 -1.97 -4.53
C ARG A 77 4.99 -3.30 -4.12
N ILE A 78 5.12 -3.64 -2.85
CA ILE A 78 4.53 -4.86 -2.28
C ILE A 78 3.00 -4.80 -2.39
N ASN A 79 2.40 -3.68 -2.00
CA ASN A 79 0.94 -3.48 -2.05
C ASN A 79 0.39 -3.49 -3.48
N ALA A 80 1.17 -3.09 -4.49
CA ALA A 80 0.75 -3.11 -5.89
C ALA A 80 0.51 -4.55 -6.41
N ALA A 81 1.28 -5.53 -5.93
CA ALA A 81 1.04 -6.93 -6.26
C ALA A 81 -0.35 -7.39 -5.80
N GLY A 82 -0.72 -7.12 -4.55
CA GLY A 82 -2.04 -7.50 -4.03
C GLY A 82 -3.23 -6.74 -4.65
N ARG A 83 -2.98 -5.63 -5.34
CA ARG A 83 -4.02 -4.86 -6.04
C ARG A 83 -4.24 -5.28 -7.49
N LEU A 84 -3.19 -5.68 -8.20
CA LEU A 84 -3.23 -5.93 -9.64
C LEU A 84 -2.95 -7.39 -10.01
N SER A 85 -2.52 -8.22 -9.05
CA SER A 85 -2.12 -9.59 -9.26
C SER A 85 -2.19 -10.38 -7.95
N ASP A 86 -1.22 -11.24 -7.71
CA ASP A 86 -1.12 -12.09 -6.53
C ASP A 86 -0.10 -11.51 -5.53
N ILE A 87 -0.56 -11.24 -4.31
CA ILE A 87 0.27 -10.75 -3.19
C ILE A 87 1.44 -11.70 -2.88
N SER A 88 1.37 -12.97 -3.26
CA SER A 88 2.43 -13.94 -3.04
C SER A 88 3.78 -13.50 -3.64
N GLN A 89 3.78 -12.68 -4.70
CA GLN A 89 5.00 -12.13 -5.29
C GLN A 89 5.73 -11.21 -4.30
N GLY A 90 4.98 -10.39 -3.55
CA GLY A 90 5.53 -9.55 -2.48
C GLY A 90 6.11 -10.40 -1.34
N ILE A 91 5.39 -11.44 -0.92
CA ILE A 91 5.83 -12.36 0.13
C ILE A 91 7.12 -13.08 -0.29
N ARG A 92 7.15 -13.62 -1.53
CA ARG A 92 8.35 -14.31 -2.07
C ARG A 92 9.56 -13.37 -2.15
N CYS A 93 9.34 -12.11 -2.53
CA CYS A 93 10.39 -11.10 -2.51
C CYS A 93 10.99 -10.94 -1.11
N LEU A 94 10.13 -10.75 -0.08
CA LEU A 94 10.58 -10.53 1.29
C LEU A 94 11.22 -11.77 1.91
N LEU A 95 10.81 -12.97 1.53
CA LEU A 95 11.32 -14.24 2.03
C LEU A 95 12.48 -14.82 1.20
N SER A 96 12.93 -14.11 0.14
CA SER A 96 14.04 -14.58 -0.68
C SER A 96 15.33 -14.72 0.12
N GLU A 97 15.96 -15.88 0.01
CA GLU A 97 17.27 -16.17 0.63
C GLU A 97 18.43 -15.88 -0.34
N ASP A 98 18.15 -15.74 -1.64
CA ASP A 98 19.11 -15.36 -2.67
C ASP A 98 18.86 -13.94 -3.18
N MET A 99 19.94 -13.20 -3.43
CA MET A 99 19.85 -11.80 -3.85
C MET A 99 19.38 -11.65 -5.31
N ASN A 100 19.70 -12.63 -6.18
CA ASN A 100 19.26 -12.57 -7.57
C ASN A 100 17.75 -12.82 -7.67
N ASP A 101 17.24 -13.77 -6.88
CA ASP A 101 15.79 -13.99 -6.77
C ASP A 101 15.08 -12.77 -6.20
N ALA A 102 15.63 -12.16 -5.15
CA ALA A 102 15.09 -10.94 -4.56
C ALA A 102 15.03 -9.80 -5.59
N ARG A 103 16.07 -9.61 -6.40
CA ARG A 103 16.10 -8.59 -7.48
C ARG A 103 15.06 -8.88 -8.56
N ARG A 104 14.89 -10.13 -8.96
CA ARG A 104 13.88 -10.54 -9.94
C ARG A 104 12.46 -10.21 -9.42
N TYR A 105 12.15 -10.57 -8.19
CA TYR A 105 10.86 -10.23 -7.58
C TYR A 105 10.70 -8.72 -7.42
N ALA A 106 11.72 -8.01 -6.97
CA ALA A 106 11.67 -6.55 -6.85
C ALA A 106 11.36 -5.86 -8.18
N GLN A 107 11.93 -6.35 -9.29
CA GLN A 107 11.63 -5.85 -10.63
C GLN A 107 10.16 -6.09 -11.01
N THR A 108 9.63 -7.28 -10.77
CA THR A 108 8.22 -7.60 -11.00
C THR A 108 7.29 -6.69 -10.15
N LEU A 109 7.64 -6.46 -8.90
CA LEU A 109 6.89 -5.55 -8.02
C LEU A 109 6.92 -4.10 -8.51
N GLU A 110 8.04 -3.64 -9.09
CA GLU A 110 8.12 -2.32 -9.71
C GLU A 110 7.20 -2.20 -10.93
N GLU A 111 7.15 -3.22 -11.77
CA GLU A 111 6.27 -3.25 -12.94
C GLU A 111 4.79 -3.15 -12.51
N PHE A 112 4.38 -3.89 -11.47
CA PHE A 112 3.04 -3.76 -10.89
C PHE A 112 2.79 -2.37 -10.32
N ASN A 113 3.77 -1.79 -9.63
CA ASN A 113 3.64 -0.45 -9.05
C ASN A 113 3.51 0.63 -10.14
N ILE A 114 4.26 0.53 -11.24
CA ILE A 114 4.14 1.42 -12.41
C ILE A 114 2.75 1.28 -13.04
N LYS A 115 2.30 0.03 -13.28
CA LYS A 115 0.97 -0.24 -13.83
C LYS A 115 -0.13 0.32 -12.92
N ARG A 116 -0.05 0.07 -11.62
CA ARG A 116 -0.99 0.58 -10.64
C ARG A 116 -1.05 2.11 -10.64
N ARG A 117 0.11 2.81 -10.72
CA ARG A 117 0.15 4.27 -10.78
C ARG A 117 -0.51 4.82 -12.05
N LYS A 118 -0.25 4.23 -13.20
CA LYS A 118 -0.89 4.63 -14.46
C LYS A 118 -2.40 4.49 -14.39
N GLU A 119 -2.88 3.35 -13.91
CA GLU A 119 -4.29 3.08 -13.73
C GLU A 119 -4.95 4.03 -12.73
N GLN A 120 -4.28 4.30 -11.62
CA GLN A 120 -4.71 5.26 -10.62
C GLN A 120 -4.89 6.67 -11.22
N THR A 121 -3.91 7.17 -11.96
CA THR A 121 -3.97 8.50 -12.59
C THR A 121 -5.15 8.55 -13.57
N ARG A 122 -5.26 7.57 -14.48
CA ARG A 122 -6.36 7.48 -15.42
C ARG A 122 -7.74 7.54 -14.73
N MET A 123 -7.95 6.66 -13.76
CA MET A 123 -9.22 6.59 -13.05
C MET A 123 -9.51 7.86 -12.23
N GLN A 124 -8.48 8.50 -11.65
CA GLN A 124 -8.66 9.76 -10.92
C GLN A 124 -9.08 10.88 -11.85
N ASP A 125 -8.44 11.02 -13.01
CA ASP A 125 -8.76 12.06 -13.99
C ASP A 125 -10.18 11.87 -14.54
N GLU A 126 -10.55 10.63 -14.87
CA GLU A 126 -11.91 10.29 -15.32
C GLU A 126 -12.97 10.58 -14.23
N ALA A 127 -12.71 10.17 -12.99
CA ALA A 127 -13.63 10.40 -11.88
C ALA A 127 -13.84 11.91 -11.60
N LEU A 128 -12.78 12.70 -11.64
CA LEU A 128 -12.87 14.15 -11.48
C LEU A 128 -13.69 14.78 -12.62
N ALA A 129 -13.44 14.36 -13.87
CA ALA A 129 -14.21 14.85 -15.02
C ALA A 129 -15.71 14.49 -14.91
N ILE A 130 -16.06 13.30 -14.42
CA ILE A 130 -17.46 12.93 -14.19
C ILE A 130 -18.10 13.85 -13.14
N VAL A 131 -17.42 14.08 -12.01
CA VAL A 131 -17.93 14.94 -10.94
C VAL A 131 -18.14 16.37 -11.43
N GLU A 132 -17.18 16.93 -12.17
CA GLU A 132 -17.27 18.27 -12.75
C GLU A 132 -18.41 18.40 -13.76
N ASN A 133 -18.58 17.42 -14.65
CA ASN A 133 -19.64 17.41 -15.66
C ASN A 133 -21.04 17.24 -15.06
N GLN A 134 -21.17 16.54 -13.94
CA GLN A 134 -22.45 16.35 -13.25
C GLN A 134 -22.80 17.51 -12.33
N ALA A 135 -21.96 18.56 -12.27
CA ALA A 135 -22.10 19.70 -11.38
C ALA A 135 -22.31 19.31 -9.91
N ILE A 136 -21.68 18.18 -9.49
CA ILE A 136 -21.71 17.72 -8.11
C ILE A 136 -20.99 18.77 -7.26
N ASN A 137 -21.72 19.35 -6.31
CA ASN A 137 -21.27 20.46 -5.47
C ASN A 137 -20.88 19.96 -4.07
N GLN A 138 -20.16 20.80 -3.32
CA GLN A 138 -19.83 20.55 -1.90
C GLN A 138 -21.07 20.42 -0.99
N SER A 139 -22.25 20.79 -1.48
CA SER A 139 -23.53 20.61 -0.77
C SER A 139 -24.13 19.21 -0.93
N ASP A 140 -23.58 18.36 -1.81
CA ASP A 140 -24.07 17.02 -2.00
C ASP A 140 -23.59 16.12 -0.86
N PHE A 141 -24.48 15.28 -0.36
CA PHE A 141 -24.22 14.45 0.83
C PHE A 141 -23.16 13.37 0.58
N ALA A 142 -23.01 12.89 -0.64
CA ALA A 142 -22.04 11.87 -1.01
C ALA A 142 -21.78 11.85 -2.52
N ILE A 143 -20.61 11.38 -2.91
CA ILE A 143 -20.25 11.08 -4.31
C ILE A 143 -20.30 9.57 -4.49
N VAL A 144 -21.05 9.11 -5.51
CA VAL A 144 -21.11 7.70 -5.87
C VAL A 144 -20.81 7.56 -7.36
N LEU A 145 -19.72 6.91 -7.71
CA LEU A 145 -19.27 6.74 -9.09
C LEU A 145 -19.09 5.25 -9.43
N TYR A 146 -19.37 4.94 -10.68
CA TYR A 146 -19.16 3.64 -11.26
C TYR A 146 -18.73 3.77 -12.72
N ASP A 147 -17.81 2.91 -13.14
CA ASP A 147 -17.45 2.73 -14.54
C ASP A 147 -16.98 1.29 -14.79
N ASP A 148 -17.42 0.71 -15.91
CA ASP A 148 -17.10 -0.68 -16.32
C ASP A 148 -15.60 -0.88 -16.60
N SER A 149 -14.91 0.17 -17.03
CA SER A 149 -13.49 0.14 -17.39
C SER A 149 -12.56 0.28 -16.19
N TRP A 150 -13.09 0.58 -15.01
CA TRP A 150 -12.27 0.80 -13.83
C TRP A 150 -11.79 -0.50 -13.19
N HIS A 151 -10.61 -0.44 -12.59
CA HIS A 151 -9.97 -1.60 -11.96
C HIS A 151 -10.33 -1.69 -10.48
N GLU A 152 -10.91 -2.82 -10.05
CA GLU A 152 -11.34 -3.07 -8.66
C GLU A 152 -10.24 -2.83 -7.61
N GLY A 153 -8.99 -3.14 -7.92
CA GLY A 153 -7.85 -2.94 -7.01
C GLY A 153 -7.46 -1.48 -6.77
N VAL A 154 -8.04 -0.53 -7.54
CA VAL A 154 -7.70 0.90 -7.49
C VAL A 154 -8.85 1.77 -6.97
N VAL A 155 -10.09 1.30 -7.00
CA VAL A 155 -11.28 2.06 -6.57
C VAL A 155 -11.13 2.71 -5.19
N GLY A 156 -10.47 2.01 -4.25
CA GLY A 156 -10.27 2.55 -2.90
C GLY A 156 -9.31 3.74 -2.83
N ILE A 157 -8.38 3.86 -3.78
CA ILE A 157 -7.47 5.00 -3.87
C ILE A 157 -8.21 6.20 -4.49
N VAL A 158 -9.04 5.94 -5.51
CA VAL A 158 -9.86 6.97 -6.16
C VAL A 158 -10.91 7.52 -5.21
N ALA A 159 -11.63 6.64 -4.48
CA ALA A 159 -12.59 7.06 -3.45
C ALA A 159 -11.93 7.94 -2.37
N GLY A 160 -10.69 7.59 -1.96
CA GLY A 160 -9.90 8.39 -1.02
C GLY A 160 -9.59 9.79 -1.59
N LYS A 161 -9.20 9.88 -2.85
CA LYS A 161 -8.90 11.14 -3.53
C LYS A 161 -10.15 12.03 -3.65
N LEU A 162 -11.28 11.48 -4.06
CA LEU A 162 -12.54 12.21 -4.13
C LEU A 162 -12.96 12.76 -2.76
N LYS A 163 -12.94 11.89 -1.73
CA LYS A 163 -13.22 12.29 -0.35
C LYS A 163 -12.33 13.47 0.11
N GLU A 164 -11.04 13.44 -0.21
CA GLU A 164 -10.10 14.51 0.15
C GLU A 164 -10.35 15.79 -0.63
N THR A 165 -10.71 15.68 -1.91
CA THR A 165 -10.93 16.83 -2.77
C THR A 165 -12.26 17.54 -2.48
N TYR A 166 -13.33 16.76 -2.29
CA TYR A 166 -14.69 17.31 -2.13
C TYR A 166 -15.19 17.34 -0.69
N GLN A 167 -14.41 16.80 0.28
CA GLN A 167 -14.74 16.78 1.70
C GLN A 167 -16.11 16.14 2.02
N CYS A 168 -16.50 15.13 1.25
CA CYS A 168 -17.75 14.38 1.45
C CYS A 168 -17.49 12.87 1.34
N PRO A 169 -18.38 12.02 1.90
CA PRO A 169 -18.30 10.58 1.72
C PRO A 169 -18.28 10.21 0.23
N SER A 170 -17.36 9.33 -0.16
CA SER A 170 -17.18 8.99 -1.56
C SER A 170 -17.11 7.47 -1.75
N ALA A 171 -17.93 6.96 -2.65
CA ALA A 171 -17.99 5.56 -3.03
C ALA A 171 -17.61 5.41 -4.51
N VAL A 172 -16.70 4.48 -4.80
CA VAL A 172 -16.28 4.19 -6.18
C VAL A 172 -16.38 2.70 -6.41
N PHE A 173 -17.03 2.33 -7.50
CA PHE A 173 -17.29 0.97 -7.90
C PHE A 173 -16.67 0.66 -9.26
N ALA A 174 -16.27 -0.60 -9.44
CA ALA A 174 -15.82 -1.16 -10.69
C ALA A 174 -16.52 -2.52 -10.93
N LYS A 175 -16.61 -2.92 -12.18
CA LYS A 175 -17.07 -4.26 -12.52
C LYS A 175 -15.95 -5.28 -12.24
N ALA A 176 -16.28 -6.35 -11.54
CA ALA A 176 -15.40 -7.48 -11.28
C ALA A 176 -16.17 -8.77 -11.55
N ASP A 177 -15.89 -9.38 -12.69
CA ASP A 177 -16.68 -10.52 -13.22
C ASP A 177 -18.17 -10.16 -13.29
N ASP A 178 -19.02 -10.89 -12.54
CA ASP A 178 -20.46 -10.70 -12.52
C ASP A 178 -20.96 -9.85 -11.32
N VAL A 179 -20.05 -9.21 -10.59
CA VAL A 179 -20.39 -8.40 -9.42
C VAL A 179 -19.76 -7.02 -9.49
N LEU A 180 -20.34 -6.07 -8.75
CA LEU A 180 -19.73 -4.77 -8.52
C LEU A 180 -18.87 -4.86 -7.26
N LYS A 181 -17.61 -4.50 -7.39
CA LYS A 181 -16.71 -4.30 -6.25
C LYS A 181 -16.42 -2.82 -6.08
N GLY A 182 -16.54 -2.35 -4.85
CA GLY A 182 -16.34 -0.94 -4.57
C GLY A 182 -15.60 -0.68 -3.27
N SER A 183 -15.27 0.58 -3.08
CA SER A 183 -14.71 1.09 -1.85
C SER A 183 -15.39 2.39 -1.48
N ILE A 184 -15.72 2.52 -0.20
CA ILE A 184 -16.33 3.72 0.35
C ILE A 184 -15.33 4.36 1.32
N ARG A 185 -15.21 5.68 1.24
CA ARG A 185 -14.40 6.51 2.13
C ARG A 185 -15.26 7.57 2.79
N SER A 186 -15.25 7.61 4.12
CA SER A 186 -16.03 8.56 4.88
C SER A 186 -15.20 9.75 5.37
N ILE A 187 -15.89 10.79 5.79
CA ILE A 187 -15.35 11.96 6.47
C ILE A 187 -15.46 11.78 8.00
N PRO A 188 -14.76 12.60 8.80
CA PRO A 188 -15.01 12.64 10.24
C PRO A 188 -16.50 12.82 10.56
N ASP A 189 -16.94 12.28 11.67
CA ASP A 189 -18.32 12.35 12.17
C ASP A 189 -19.39 11.60 11.35
N VAL A 190 -19.01 10.97 10.25
CA VAL A 190 -19.90 10.10 9.46
C VAL A 190 -19.37 8.67 9.48
N HIS A 191 -20.02 7.80 10.28
CA HIS A 191 -19.62 6.40 10.40
C HIS A 191 -20.33 5.56 9.34
N ILE A 192 -19.64 5.29 8.22
CA ILE A 192 -20.23 4.66 7.04
C ILE A 192 -20.86 3.30 7.32
N LYS A 193 -20.28 2.52 8.26
CA LYS A 193 -20.83 1.22 8.65
C LYS A 193 -22.20 1.31 9.32
N ASP A 194 -22.50 2.46 9.93
CA ASP A 194 -23.77 2.67 10.60
C ASP A 194 -24.83 3.20 9.64
N LEU A 195 -24.43 3.56 8.41
CA LEU A 195 -25.30 4.04 7.33
C LEU A 195 -25.64 2.96 6.29
N LEU A 196 -24.95 1.83 6.30
CA LEU A 196 -25.15 0.68 5.43
C LEU A 196 -25.86 -0.46 6.14
#